data_1cdfb659d33d1d800884a59087724df7
#
_entry.id   1cdfb659d33d1d800884a59087724df7
#
_cell.length_a   1.000
_cell.length_b   1.000
_cell.length_c   1.000
_cell.angle_alpha   90.00
_cell.angle_beta   90.00
_cell.angle_gamma   90.00
#
_symmetry.space_group_name_H-M   'P 1'
#
loop_
_entity.id
_entity.type
_entity.pdbx_description
1 polymer ?
#
loop_
_entity_poly.entity_id
_entity_poly.type
_entity_poly.pdbx_seq_one_letter_code
_entity_poly.pdbx_strand_id
1 'polypeptide(L)'
;MSIFLNKDSKVIVQGITGGEGTKHTARMLAAGTQIVGGVNARKAGTTVSHVDANGAAVELPVFATVAEAMAATGADVSVAFVPPAFTKDASIEAIDAGIGLLVIITEGVPVKDSAELWAHAKATGNNTRIIGPNCPGIITPGEAL
;
A
#
# COMPACT_ATOMS: atom_id res chain seq x y z
N MET A 1 15.49 -12.46 -9.50
CA MET A 1 15.98 -11.42 -8.55
C MET A 1 15.19 -10.15 -8.80
N SER A 2 14.48 -9.66 -7.79
CA SER A 2 13.70 -8.43 -7.89
C SER A 2 14.51 -7.24 -7.39
N ILE A 3 14.16 -6.03 -7.86
CA ILE A 3 14.83 -4.80 -7.42
C ILE A 3 14.07 -4.15 -6.26
N PHE A 4 12.73 -4.09 -6.34
CA PHE A 4 11.91 -3.33 -5.40
C PHE A 4 11.00 -4.17 -4.51
N LEU A 5 10.64 -5.36 -4.95
CA LEU A 5 9.66 -6.21 -4.29
C LEU A 5 10.10 -7.67 -4.34
N ASN A 6 10.08 -8.35 -3.20
CA ASN A 6 10.45 -9.76 -3.09
C ASN A 6 9.50 -10.48 -2.12
N LYS A 7 9.71 -11.79 -1.92
CA LYS A 7 8.88 -12.62 -1.03
C LYS A 7 8.89 -12.18 0.43
N ASP A 8 9.93 -11.46 0.86
CA ASP A 8 10.07 -11.01 2.26
C ASP A 8 9.49 -9.61 2.48
N SER A 9 9.06 -8.94 1.39
CA SER A 9 8.44 -7.63 1.45
C SER A 9 7.10 -7.70 2.20
N LYS A 10 6.93 -6.84 3.19
CA LYS A 10 5.70 -6.73 3.98
C LYS A 10 4.86 -5.58 3.47
N VAL A 11 3.68 -5.90 2.96
CA VAL A 11 2.82 -4.96 2.24
C VAL A 11 1.64 -4.54 3.10
N ILE A 12 1.39 -3.24 3.17
CA ILE A 12 0.14 -2.66 3.66
C ILE A 12 -0.67 -2.09 2.51
N VAL A 13 -1.99 -2.04 2.68
CA VAL A 13 -2.91 -1.51 1.67
C VAL A 13 -3.60 -0.26 2.22
N GLN A 14 -3.28 0.91 1.65
CA GLN A 14 -4.02 2.13 1.92
C GLN A 14 -5.34 2.09 1.15
N GLY A 15 -6.45 2.27 1.87
CA GLY A 15 -7.79 2.08 1.31
C GLY A 15 -8.26 0.62 1.30
N ILE A 16 -7.75 -0.21 2.20
CA ILE A 16 -8.03 -1.66 2.28
C ILE A 16 -9.52 -1.97 2.42
N THR A 17 -10.31 -1.08 3.02
CA THR A 17 -11.75 -1.26 3.25
C THR A 17 -12.62 -0.77 2.08
N GLY A 18 -12.04 -0.14 1.08
CA GLY A 18 -12.72 0.27 -0.14
C GLY A 18 -12.93 -0.90 -1.10
N GLY A 19 -13.81 -0.75 -2.09
CA GLY A 19 -14.13 -1.82 -3.04
C GLY A 19 -12.92 -2.35 -3.80
N GLU A 20 -12.10 -1.47 -4.37
CA GLU A 20 -10.89 -1.87 -5.09
C GLU A 20 -9.80 -2.39 -4.14
N GLY A 21 -9.61 -1.75 -2.99
CA GLY A 21 -8.66 -2.21 -1.97
C GLY A 21 -8.98 -3.63 -1.49
N THR A 22 -10.23 -3.91 -1.17
CA THR A 22 -10.70 -5.24 -0.74
C THR A 22 -10.47 -6.29 -1.82
N LYS A 23 -10.90 -6.00 -3.05
CA LYS A 23 -10.78 -6.91 -4.19
C LYS A 23 -9.33 -7.26 -4.51
N HIS A 24 -8.47 -6.26 -4.56
CA HIS A 24 -7.06 -6.47 -4.88
C HIS A 24 -6.27 -7.09 -3.74
N THR A 25 -6.62 -6.79 -2.49
CA THR A 25 -6.05 -7.47 -1.31
C THR A 25 -6.30 -8.99 -1.39
N ALA A 26 -7.52 -9.39 -1.72
CA ALA A 26 -7.85 -10.81 -1.89
C ALA A 26 -7.00 -11.47 -2.99
N ARG A 27 -6.80 -10.80 -4.11
CA ARG A 27 -5.99 -11.32 -5.23
C ARG A 27 -4.50 -11.41 -4.87
N MET A 28 -3.97 -10.39 -4.21
CA MET A 28 -2.57 -10.39 -3.79
C MET A 28 -2.28 -11.51 -2.77
N LEU A 29 -3.16 -11.71 -1.79
CA LEU A 29 -3.06 -12.80 -0.82
C LEU A 29 -3.13 -14.18 -1.52
N ALA A 30 -4.07 -14.36 -2.45
CA ALA A 30 -4.19 -15.61 -3.21
C ALA A 30 -2.94 -15.90 -4.06
N ALA A 31 -2.22 -14.87 -4.49
CA ALA A 31 -0.97 -14.99 -5.24
C ALA A 31 0.26 -15.18 -4.34
N GLY A 32 0.10 -15.16 -3.01
CA GLY A 32 1.18 -15.37 -2.05
C GLY A 32 1.87 -14.11 -1.56
N THR A 33 1.37 -12.93 -1.90
CA THR A 33 1.91 -11.66 -1.39
C THR A 33 1.70 -11.54 0.12
N GLN A 34 2.73 -11.12 0.84
CA GLN A 34 2.68 -10.95 2.29
C GLN A 34 2.00 -9.62 2.66
N ILE A 35 0.66 -9.61 2.65
CA ILE A 35 -0.13 -8.49 3.15
C ILE A 35 -0.20 -8.60 4.67
N VAL A 36 0.22 -7.56 5.38
CA VAL A 36 0.30 -7.55 6.85
C VAL A 36 -0.73 -6.66 7.52
N GLY A 37 -1.46 -5.86 6.75
CA GLY A 37 -2.51 -4.98 7.26
C GLY A 37 -2.91 -3.93 6.25
N GLY A 38 -3.70 -2.99 6.68
CA GLY A 38 -4.11 -1.86 5.86
C GLY A 38 -4.39 -0.61 6.66
N VAL A 39 -4.69 0.46 5.96
CA VAL A 39 -4.92 1.79 6.54
C VAL A 39 -6.26 2.34 6.09
N ASN A 40 -7.06 2.72 7.06
CA ASN A 40 -8.25 3.57 6.90
C ASN A 40 -8.57 4.22 8.25
N ALA A 41 -8.33 5.52 8.34
CA ALA A 41 -8.53 6.26 9.59
C ALA A 41 -9.95 6.14 10.18
N ARG A 42 -10.98 6.04 9.31
CA ARG A 42 -12.39 5.92 9.76
C ARG A 42 -12.74 4.54 10.33
N LYS A 43 -11.94 3.52 10.00
CA LYS A 43 -12.16 2.12 10.41
C LYS A 43 -10.99 1.54 11.20
N ALA A 44 -10.16 2.40 11.76
CA ALA A 44 -9.04 2.00 12.59
C ALA A 44 -9.50 1.15 13.77
N GLY A 45 -8.71 0.14 14.11
CA GLY A 45 -9.01 -0.80 15.19
C GLY A 45 -9.95 -1.95 14.80
N THR A 46 -10.40 -2.00 13.54
CA THR A 46 -11.14 -3.14 12.99
C THR A 46 -10.21 -4.11 12.27
N THR A 47 -10.74 -5.24 11.84
CA THR A 47 -10.05 -6.21 10.98
C THR A 47 -10.84 -6.43 9.70
N VAL A 48 -10.16 -6.86 8.64
CA VAL A 48 -10.78 -7.36 7.41
C VAL A 48 -10.38 -8.80 7.20
N SER A 49 -11.37 -9.64 6.85
CA SER A 49 -11.18 -11.07 6.67
C SER A 49 -10.92 -11.40 5.21
N HIS A 50 -9.89 -12.17 4.96
CA HIS A 50 -9.52 -12.67 3.64
C HIS A 50 -9.09 -14.13 3.73
N VAL A 51 -8.71 -14.71 2.59
CA VAL A 51 -8.17 -16.06 2.48
C VAL A 51 -6.82 -15.98 1.78
N ASP A 52 -5.82 -16.67 2.32
CA ASP A 52 -4.48 -16.72 1.73
C ASP A 52 -4.36 -17.73 0.58
N ALA A 53 -3.16 -17.85 0.02
CA ALA A 53 -2.86 -18.77 -1.08
C ALA A 53 -3.09 -20.26 -0.72
N ASN A 54 -3.10 -20.60 0.56
CA ASN A 54 -3.32 -21.96 1.05
C ASN A 54 -4.77 -22.25 1.44
N GLY A 55 -5.66 -21.26 1.25
CA GLY A 55 -7.07 -21.35 1.65
C GLY A 55 -7.31 -21.10 3.15
N ALA A 56 -6.30 -20.65 3.88
CA ALA A 56 -6.45 -20.31 5.30
C ALA A 56 -7.04 -18.93 5.50
N ALA A 57 -7.90 -18.78 6.51
CA ALA A 57 -8.48 -17.49 6.87
C ALA A 57 -7.40 -16.56 7.44
N VAL A 58 -7.37 -15.32 6.96
CA VAL A 58 -6.44 -14.27 7.40
C VAL A 58 -7.23 -13.07 7.86
N GLU A 59 -6.98 -12.62 9.08
CA GLU A 59 -7.54 -11.39 9.64
C GLU A 59 -6.48 -10.29 9.58
N LEU A 60 -6.72 -9.27 8.76
CA LEU A 60 -5.81 -8.16 8.56
C LEU A 60 -6.24 -6.96 9.40
N PRO A 61 -5.35 -6.45 10.29
CA PRO A 61 -5.68 -5.27 11.09
C PRO A 61 -5.74 -4.02 10.21
N VAL A 62 -6.65 -3.11 10.58
CA VAL A 62 -6.81 -1.80 9.96
C VAL A 62 -6.31 -0.73 10.92
N PHE A 63 -5.30 0.01 10.50
CA PHE A 63 -4.66 1.07 11.27
C PHE A 63 -5.20 2.45 10.87
N ALA A 64 -5.04 3.43 11.77
CA ALA A 64 -5.41 4.80 11.48
C ALA A 64 -4.44 5.46 10.51
N THR A 65 -3.15 5.16 10.64
CA THR A 65 -2.07 5.79 9.88
C THR A 65 -1.07 4.76 9.35
N VAL A 66 -0.32 5.17 8.31
CA VAL A 66 0.79 4.35 7.79
C VAL A 66 1.87 4.16 8.84
N ALA A 67 2.19 5.19 9.63
CA ALA A 67 3.19 5.10 10.68
C ALA A 67 2.83 4.05 11.75
N GLU A 68 1.56 3.99 12.17
CA GLU A 68 1.08 2.96 13.10
C GLU A 68 1.18 1.56 12.48
N ALA A 69 0.79 1.42 11.22
CA ALA A 69 0.88 0.14 10.51
C ALA A 69 2.33 -0.34 10.40
N MET A 70 3.26 0.55 10.05
CA MET A 70 4.68 0.22 9.97
C MET A 70 5.26 -0.18 11.33
N ALA A 71 4.92 0.56 12.38
CA ALA A 71 5.40 0.26 13.74
C ALA A 71 4.90 -1.10 14.24
N ALA A 72 3.66 -1.44 13.95
CA ALA A 72 3.04 -2.69 14.40
C ALA A 72 3.45 -3.92 13.57
N THR A 73 3.71 -3.77 12.28
CA THR A 73 3.88 -4.89 11.34
C THR A 73 5.29 -4.99 10.74
N GLY A 74 6.06 -3.92 10.76
CA GLY A 74 7.32 -3.82 10.05
C GLY A 74 7.16 -3.70 8.53
N ALA A 75 6.02 -3.17 8.07
CA ALA A 75 5.75 -3.00 6.64
C ALA A 75 6.77 -2.07 5.98
N ASP A 76 7.21 -2.43 4.79
CA ASP A 76 8.17 -1.69 3.97
C ASP A 76 7.59 -1.25 2.61
N VAL A 77 6.43 -1.79 2.25
CA VAL A 77 5.71 -1.48 1.01
C VAL A 77 4.28 -1.04 1.31
N SER A 78 3.81 0.01 0.64
CA SER A 78 2.41 0.41 0.63
C SER A 78 1.84 0.40 -0.79
N VAL A 79 0.66 -0.18 -0.95
CA VAL A 79 -0.13 -0.12 -2.18
C VAL A 79 -1.37 0.74 -1.92
N ALA A 80 -1.53 1.80 -2.70
CA ALA A 80 -2.61 2.77 -2.49
C ALA A 80 -3.76 2.59 -3.49
N PHE A 81 -4.95 2.35 -2.95
CA PHE A 81 -6.24 2.27 -3.66
C PHE A 81 -7.23 3.34 -3.17
N VAL A 82 -6.73 4.48 -2.77
CA VAL A 82 -7.58 5.58 -2.30
C VAL A 82 -8.16 6.38 -3.46
N PRO A 83 -9.34 7.01 -3.31
CA PRO A 83 -9.93 7.85 -4.36
C PRO A 83 -8.99 8.97 -4.81
N PRO A 84 -9.08 9.44 -6.09
CA PRO A 84 -8.15 10.44 -6.64
C PRO A 84 -8.00 11.71 -5.81
N ALA A 85 -9.10 12.21 -5.24
CA ALA A 85 -9.09 13.43 -4.43
C ALA A 85 -8.27 13.30 -3.12
N PHE A 86 -8.04 12.07 -2.63
CA PHE A 86 -7.33 11.79 -1.39
C PHE A 86 -5.96 11.16 -1.60
N THR A 87 -5.59 10.88 -2.85
CA THR A 87 -4.35 10.15 -3.17
C THR A 87 -3.11 10.93 -2.80
N LYS A 88 -3.08 12.24 -3.05
CA LYS A 88 -1.92 13.07 -2.66
C LYS A 88 -1.66 13.02 -1.15
N ASP A 89 -2.69 13.26 -0.34
CA ASP A 89 -2.54 13.28 1.11
C ASP A 89 -2.16 11.92 1.68
N ALA A 90 -2.77 10.85 1.18
CA ALA A 90 -2.41 9.48 1.55
C ALA A 90 -0.96 9.12 1.16
N SER A 91 -0.51 9.60 0.01
CA SER A 91 0.86 9.39 -0.46
C SER A 91 1.87 10.16 0.38
N ILE A 92 1.57 11.41 0.71
CA ILE A 92 2.42 12.24 1.59
C ILE A 92 2.53 11.61 2.98
N GLU A 93 1.43 11.10 3.52
CA GLU A 93 1.44 10.36 4.79
C GLU A 93 2.39 9.17 4.76
N ALA A 94 2.35 8.35 3.69
CA ALA A 94 3.24 7.21 3.55
C ALA A 94 4.71 7.62 3.40
N ILE A 95 4.98 8.68 2.65
CA ILE A 95 6.33 9.24 2.48
C ILE A 95 6.88 9.75 3.82
N ASP A 96 6.08 10.49 4.57
CA ASP A 96 6.47 11.04 5.87
C ASP A 96 6.71 9.93 6.91
N ALA A 97 5.96 8.84 6.83
CA ALA A 97 6.19 7.65 7.65
C ALA A 97 7.48 6.89 7.29
N GLY A 98 8.11 7.20 6.16
CA GLY A 98 9.35 6.57 5.71
C GLY A 98 9.16 5.24 5.01
N ILE A 99 7.99 5.01 4.38
CA ILE A 99 7.76 3.79 3.60
C ILE A 99 8.82 3.65 2.48
N GLY A 100 9.36 2.45 2.30
CA GLY A 100 10.42 2.23 1.31
C GLY A 100 9.92 2.26 -0.13
N LEU A 101 8.78 1.61 -0.38
CA LEU A 101 8.13 1.56 -1.70
C LEU A 101 6.66 1.95 -1.58
N LEU A 102 6.24 2.91 -2.39
CA LEU A 102 4.85 3.35 -2.50
C LEU A 102 4.36 3.09 -3.93
N VAL A 103 3.37 2.22 -4.07
CA VAL A 103 2.74 1.87 -5.35
C VAL A 103 1.35 2.49 -5.39
N ILE A 104 1.14 3.45 -6.28
CA ILE A 104 -0.11 4.21 -6.38
C ILE A 104 -0.88 3.74 -7.61
N ILE A 105 -1.92 2.95 -7.39
CA ILE A 105 -2.74 2.38 -8.46
C ILE A 105 -3.72 3.41 -9.02
N THR A 106 -4.21 4.30 -8.19
CA THR A 106 -5.29 5.25 -8.48
C THR A 106 -5.11 5.98 -9.80
N GLU A 107 -6.14 5.93 -10.65
CA GLU A 107 -6.28 6.74 -11.86
C GLU A 107 -6.95 8.09 -11.53
N GLY A 108 -6.79 9.07 -12.43
CA GLY A 108 -7.46 10.37 -12.32
C GLY A 108 -6.88 11.30 -11.25
N VAL A 109 -5.68 11.02 -10.77
CA VAL A 109 -4.98 11.95 -9.86
C VAL A 109 -4.54 13.17 -10.66
N PRO A 110 -4.86 14.40 -10.21
CA PRO A 110 -4.45 15.62 -10.93
C PRO A 110 -2.93 15.69 -11.13
N VAL A 111 -2.48 16.19 -12.26
CA VAL A 111 -1.05 16.34 -12.58
C VAL A 111 -0.33 17.16 -11.50
N LYS A 112 -0.98 18.23 -11.02
CA LYS A 112 -0.45 19.06 -9.93
C LYS A 112 -0.20 18.23 -8.67
N ASP A 113 -1.17 17.42 -8.25
CA ASP A 113 -1.07 16.58 -7.06
C ASP A 113 0.07 15.55 -7.20
N SER A 114 0.20 14.95 -8.40
CA SER A 114 1.28 14.02 -8.70
C SER A 114 2.66 14.69 -8.63
N ALA A 115 2.79 15.89 -9.15
CA ALA A 115 4.02 16.67 -9.10
C ALA A 115 4.37 17.06 -7.64
N GLU A 116 3.38 17.47 -6.85
CA GLU A 116 3.55 17.85 -5.46
C GLU A 116 3.98 16.68 -4.58
N LEU A 117 3.34 15.51 -4.72
CA LEU A 117 3.73 14.33 -3.94
C LEU A 117 5.15 13.85 -4.29
N TRP A 118 5.52 13.89 -5.55
CA TRP A 118 6.87 13.54 -5.99
C TRP A 118 7.92 14.53 -5.45
N ALA A 119 7.64 15.83 -5.54
CA ALA A 119 8.51 16.87 -4.98
C ALA A 119 8.68 16.71 -3.47
N HIS A 120 7.60 16.36 -2.76
CA HIS A 120 7.63 16.09 -1.33
C HIS A 120 8.55 14.90 -1.00
N ALA A 121 8.42 13.80 -1.74
CA ALA A 121 9.30 12.64 -1.56
C ALA A 121 10.78 12.98 -1.76
N LYS A 122 11.09 13.84 -2.72
CA LYS A 122 12.45 14.35 -2.94
C LYS A 122 12.95 15.21 -1.78
N ALA A 123 12.08 16.06 -1.24
CA ALA A 123 12.44 17.03 -0.19
C ALA A 123 12.67 16.35 1.17
N THR A 124 11.97 15.29 1.50
CA THR A 124 12.07 14.63 2.81
C THR A 124 13.38 13.87 3.04
N GLY A 125 14.03 13.44 1.97
CA GLY A 125 15.23 12.58 2.07
C GLY A 125 14.96 11.16 2.59
N ASN A 126 13.70 10.75 2.73
CA ASN A 126 13.31 9.41 3.22
C ASN A 126 13.56 8.28 2.21
N ASN A 127 14.00 8.62 0.99
CA ASN A 127 14.29 7.66 -0.09
C ASN A 127 13.10 6.78 -0.50
N THR A 128 11.87 7.22 -0.25
CA THR A 128 10.68 6.53 -0.73
C THR A 128 10.68 6.46 -2.25
N ARG A 129 10.60 5.25 -2.79
CA ARG A 129 10.41 5.03 -4.22
C ARG A 129 8.93 5.02 -4.53
N ILE A 130 8.55 5.70 -5.62
CA ILE A 130 7.16 5.83 -6.04
C ILE A 130 6.98 5.18 -7.41
N ILE A 131 5.96 4.32 -7.52
CA ILE A 131 5.47 3.76 -8.77
C ILE A 131 4.03 4.20 -8.95
N GLY A 132 3.72 4.85 -10.05
CA GLY A 132 2.43 5.51 -10.28
C GLY A 132 2.48 7.02 -10.02
N PRO A 133 1.33 7.70 -9.90
CA PRO A 133 -0.06 7.21 -10.04
C PRO A 133 -0.41 6.61 -11.40
N ASN A 134 -1.63 6.05 -11.50
CA ASN A 134 -2.15 5.44 -12.74
C ASN A 134 -1.21 4.33 -13.25
N CYS A 135 -0.98 3.33 -12.43
CA CYS A 135 -0.18 2.18 -12.80
C CYS A 135 -0.93 0.86 -12.51
N PRO A 136 -0.58 -0.23 -13.20
CA PRO A 136 -1.19 -1.54 -12.96
C PRO A 136 -0.66 -2.23 -11.69
N GLY A 137 0.38 -1.66 -11.09
CA GLY A 137 1.08 -2.27 -9.97
C GLY A 137 2.51 -2.70 -10.33
N ILE A 138 3.05 -3.58 -9.53
CA ILE A 138 4.37 -4.17 -9.71
C ILE A 138 4.28 -5.67 -9.37
N ILE A 139 5.01 -6.48 -10.10
CA ILE A 139 5.04 -7.93 -9.90
C ILE A 139 6.47 -8.45 -9.88
N THR A 140 6.75 -9.34 -8.93
CA THR A 140 7.92 -10.21 -8.96
C THR A 140 7.40 -11.65 -9.12
N PRO A 141 7.45 -12.23 -10.32
CA PRO A 141 6.83 -13.52 -10.59
C PRO A 141 7.33 -14.62 -9.66
N GLY A 142 6.38 -15.35 -9.04
CA GLY A 142 6.67 -16.40 -8.09
C GLY A 142 7.06 -15.96 -6.68
N GLU A 143 7.11 -14.63 -6.42
CA GLU A 143 7.48 -14.09 -5.11
C GLU A 143 6.40 -13.16 -4.55
N ALA A 144 6.01 -12.11 -5.28
CA ALA A 144 5.04 -11.12 -4.82
C ALA A 144 4.38 -10.38 -6.01
N LEU A 145 3.17 -9.84 -5.79
CA LEU A 145 2.40 -9.03 -6.72
C LEU A 145 2.13 -7.66 -6.15
#